data_8cce3c003cdd3512d37d2fe9bcc10f99
#
_entry.id   8cce3c003cdd3512d37d2fe9bcc10f99
#
_cell.length_a   1.000
_cell.length_b   1.000
_cell.length_c   1.000
_cell.angle_alpha   90.00
_cell.angle_beta   90.00
_cell.angle_gamma   90.00
#
_symmetry.space_group_name_H-M   'P 1'
#
loop_
_entity.id
_entity.type
_entity.pdbx_description
1 polymer ?
#
loop_
_entity_poly.entity_id
_entity_poly.type
_entity_poly.pdbx_seq_one_letter_code
_entity_poly.pdbx_strand_id
1 'polypeptide(L)'
;MQRDTVGRPMEILLVEDSLAAARLTIGALNRSNVKHRLTWLKDGSEAMAFLRQEGRFSRAPQPDVVLLDLLLPDVNGREILSEIRGSDRFSSVAVVVMTSATEGRDVLLPEPLRVDGYLQKPFEVDEFLKLIRTLKDLWAADMILPDE
;
A
#
# COMPACT_ATOMS: atom_id res chain seq x y z
N MET A 1 6.20 -19.68 25.35
CA MET A 1 5.34 -19.08 24.38
C MET A 1 6.11 -18.20 23.40
N GLN A 2 5.88 -18.40 22.18
CA GLN A 2 6.59 -17.68 21.16
C GLN A 2 5.91 -16.37 20.88
N ARG A 3 6.62 -15.31 21.05
CA ARG A 3 6.04 -14.00 20.80
C ARG A 3 5.71 -13.79 19.35
N ASP A 4 6.62 -14.22 18.52
CA ASP A 4 6.49 -14.00 17.09
C ASP A 4 5.41 -14.85 16.46
N THR A 5 4.88 -15.84 17.16
CA THR A 5 3.76 -16.60 16.65
C THR A 5 2.43 -15.91 16.90
N VAL A 6 2.44 -14.83 17.67
CA VAL A 6 1.22 -14.13 18.03
C VAL A 6 0.84 -13.08 16.98
N GLY A 7 1.86 -12.49 16.36
CA GLY A 7 1.61 -11.42 15.40
C GLY A 7 1.17 -11.94 14.05
N ARG A 8 0.54 -11.09 13.27
CA ARG A 8 0.13 -11.39 11.91
C ARG A 8 0.99 -10.62 10.91
N PRO A 9 1.14 -11.15 9.68
CA PRO A 9 1.88 -10.39 8.66
C PRO A 9 1.10 -9.17 8.22
N MET A 10 1.84 -8.20 7.69
CA MET A 10 1.25 -7.00 7.11
C MET A 10 0.60 -7.34 5.78
N GLU A 11 -0.63 -6.89 5.58
CA GLU A 11 -1.32 -7.06 4.31
C GLU A 11 -1.03 -5.86 3.42
N ILE A 12 -0.43 -6.10 2.28
CA ILE A 12 -0.04 -5.04 1.36
C ILE A 12 -0.79 -5.23 0.05
N LEU A 13 -1.44 -4.16 -0.40
CA LEU A 13 -2.04 -4.12 -1.72
C LEU A 13 -1.17 -3.22 -2.59
N LEU A 14 -0.65 -3.79 -3.66
CA LEU A 14 0.15 -3.04 -4.64
C LEU A 14 -0.71 -2.82 -5.87
N VAL A 15 -0.93 -1.56 -6.22
CA VAL A 15 -1.69 -1.18 -7.41
C VAL A 15 -0.72 -0.55 -8.39
N GLU A 16 -0.36 -1.31 -9.42
CA GLU A 16 0.70 -0.93 -10.35
C GLU A 16 0.47 -1.63 -11.69
N ASP A 17 0.39 -0.87 -12.77
CA ASP A 17 0.12 -1.47 -14.08
C ASP A 17 1.39 -1.96 -14.79
N SER A 18 2.56 -1.50 -14.39
CA SER A 18 3.82 -1.89 -15.03
C SER A 18 4.39 -3.15 -14.37
N LEU A 19 4.57 -4.20 -15.18
CA LEU A 19 5.17 -5.43 -14.69
C LEU A 19 6.58 -5.19 -14.16
N ALA A 20 7.37 -4.39 -14.86
CA ALA A 20 8.75 -4.12 -14.45
C ALA A 20 8.77 -3.39 -13.10
N ALA A 21 7.93 -2.37 -12.96
CA ALA A 21 7.87 -1.62 -11.70
C ALA A 21 7.36 -2.51 -10.56
N ALA A 22 6.34 -3.34 -10.84
CA ALA A 22 5.81 -4.23 -9.82
C ALA A 22 6.87 -5.21 -9.35
N ARG A 23 7.66 -5.78 -10.27
CA ARG A 23 8.72 -6.71 -9.89
C ARG A 23 9.78 -6.06 -9.00
N LEU A 24 10.13 -4.83 -9.30
CA LEU A 24 11.11 -4.11 -8.47
C LEU A 24 10.55 -3.84 -7.07
N THR A 25 9.29 -3.47 -7.00
CA THR A 25 8.64 -3.22 -5.73
C THR A 25 8.54 -4.50 -4.90
N ILE A 26 8.08 -5.58 -5.53
CA ILE A 26 7.96 -6.87 -4.84
C ILE A 26 9.32 -7.34 -4.34
N GLY A 27 10.35 -7.17 -5.17
CA GLY A 27 11.70 -7.54 -4.77
C GLY A 27 12.20 -6.76 -3.58
N ALA A 28 11.93 -5.45 -3.55
CA ALA A 28 12.34 -4.62 -2.42
C ALA A 28 11.62 -5.06 -1.13
N LEU A 29 10.32 -5.36 -1.23
CA LEU A 29 9.57 -5.83 -0.07
C LEU A 29 10.07 -7.17 0.43
N ASN A 30 10.44 -8.06 -0.49
CA ASN A 30 10.96 -9.36 -0.10
C ASN A 30 12.33 -9.28 0.56
N ARG A 31 13.09 -8.23 0.28
CA ARG A 31 14.37 -8.01 0.93
C ARG A 31 14.24 -7.32 2.27
N SER A 32 13.06 -6.78 2.56
CA SER A 32 12.81 -6.18 3.87
C SER A 32 12.62 -7.28 4.89
N ASN A 33 12.70 -6.92 6.17
CA ASN A 33 12.45 -7.87 7.23
C ASN A 33 11.00 -7.83 7.69
N VAL A 34 10.15 -7.17 6.95
CA VAL A 34 8.74 -7.07 7.29
C VAL A 34 8.04 -8.34 6.84
N LYS A 35 7.43 -9.04 7.77
CA LYS A 35 6.59 -10.16 7.40
C LYS A 35 5.32 -9.63 6.76
N HIS A 36 5.04 -10.08 5.55
CA HIS A 36 3.94 -9.50 4.80
C HIS A 36 3.35 -10.49 3.82
N ARG A 37 2.13 -10.20 3.41
CA ARG A 37 1.49 -10.84 2.27
C ARG A 37 1.16 -9.74 1.29
N LEU A 38 1.36 -10.01 0.02
CA LEU A 38 1.18 -8.98 -1.00
C LEU A 38 0.21 -9.47 -2.06
N THR A 39 -0.72 -8.59 -2.40
CA THR A 39 -1.58 -8.77 -3.55
C THR A 39 -1.23 -7.68 -4.55
N TRP A 40 -0.94 -8.08 -5.79
CA TRP A 40 -0.64 -7.14 -6.85
C TRP A 40 -1.80 -7.12 -7.83
N LEU A 41 -2.35 -5.93 -8.04
CA LEU A 41 -3.41 -5.71 -9.01
C LEU A 41 -2.95 -4.67 -10.01
N LYS A 42 -3.31 -4.89 -11.27
CA LYS A 42 -2.78 -4.08 -12.37
C LYS A 42 -3.58 -2.84 -12.67
N ASP A 43 -4.85 -2.81 -12.26
CA ASP A 43 -5.68 -1.67 -12.63
C ASP A 43 -6.55 -1.24 -11.46
N GLY A 44 -7.10 -0.04 -11.62
CA GLY A 44 -7.83 0.58 -10.55
C GLY A 44 -9.18 -0.04 -10.27
N SER A 45 -9.84 -0.56 -11.30
CA SER A 45 -11.14 -1.17 -11.05
C SER A 45 -11.02 -2.45 -10.26
N GLU A 46 -9.97 -3.23 -10.49
CA GLU A 46 -9.71 -4.41 -9.64
C GLU A 46 -9.36 -3.99 -8.22
N ALA A 47 -8.58 -2.92 -8.08
CA ALA A 47 -8.24 -2.44 -6.75
C ALA A 47 -9.47 -1.99 -5.96
N MET A 48 -10.38 -1.31 -6.62
CA MET A 48 -11.63 -0.90 -5.99
C MET A 48 -12.46 -2.10 -5.56
N ALA A 49 -12.58 -3.09 -6.43
CA ALA A 49 -13.32 -4.30 -6.11
C ALA A 49 -12.69 -5.04 -4.93
N PHE A 50 -11.36 -5.09 -4.89
CA PHE A 50 -10.62 -5.72 -3.80
C PHE A 50 -10.93 -5.02 -2.48
N LEU A 51 -10.84 -3.70 -2.48
CA LEU A 51 -11.11 -2.92 -1.26
C LEU A 51 -12.54 -3.08 -0.79
N ARG A 52 -13.47 -3.15 -1.72
CA ARG A 52 -14.89 -3.32 -1.40
C ARG A 52 -15.27 -4.76 -1.12
N GLN A 53 -14.36 -5.68 -1.35
CA GLN A 53 -14.60 -7.13 -1.20
C GLN A 53 -15.76 -7.61 -2.07
N GLU A 54 -15.70 -7.22 -3.33
CA GLU A 54 -16.74 -7.54 -4.30
C GLU A 54 -16.27 -8.61 -5.28
N GLY A 55 -17.23 -9.38 -5.81
CA GLY A 55 -16.97 -10.38 -6.83
C GLY A 55 -15.97 -11.43 -6.35
N ARG A 56 -14.94 -11.66 -7.16
CA ARG A 56 -13.92 -12.66 -6.80
C ARG A 56 -13.10 -12.26 -5.59
N PHE A 57 -13.23 -11.01 -5.14
CA PHE A 57 -12.51 -10.51 -3.98
C PHE A 57 -13.36 -10.52 -2.72
N SER A 58 -14.46 -11.28 -2.72
CA SER A 58 -15.37 -11.25 -1.57
C SER A 58 -14.71 -11.67 -0.27
N ARG A 59 -13.61 -12.42 -0.33
CA ARG A 59 -12.87 -12.84 0.86
C ARG A 59 -11.50 -12.20 0.99
N ALA A 60 -11.28 -11.14 0.25
CA ALA A 60 -10.00 -10.46 0.29
C ALA A 60 -9.78 -9.83 1.67
N PRO A 61 -8.54 -9.85 2.16
CA PRO A 61 -8.24 -9.17 3.42
C PRO A 61 -8.25 -7.67 3.22
N GLN A 62 -8.52 -6.95 4.29
CA GLN A 62 -8.34 -5.50 4.25
C GLN A 62 -6.86 -5.21 4.32
N PRO A 63 -6.32 -4.40 3.42
CA PRO A 63 -4.90 -4.09 3.47
C PRO A 63 -4.57 -3.19 4.64
N ASP A 64 -3.35 -3.32 5.13
CA ASP A 64 -2.80 -2.37 6.09
C ASP A 64 -2.14 -1.22 5.36
N VAL A 65 -1.56 -1.51 4.21
CA VAL A 65 -0.89 -0.50 3.37
C VAL A 65 -1.32 -0.72 1.93
N VAL A 66 -1.67 0.37 1.26
CA VAL A 66 -1.88 0.38 -0.18
C VAL A 66 -0.73 1.15 -0.80
N LEU A 67 0.05 0.46 -1.64
CA LEU A 67 1.10 1.11 -2.44
C LEU A 67 0.45 1.44 -3.77
N LEU A 68 0.28 2.71 -4.03
CA LEU A 68 -0.60 3.17 -5.08
C LEU A 68 0.13 4.02 -6.11
N ASP A 69 0.11 3.54 -7.36
CA ASP A 69 0.53 4.36 -8.48
C ASP A 69 -0.66 5.24 -8.89
N LEU A 70 -0.45 6.52 -8.97
CA LEU A 70 -1.54 7.43 -9.33
C LEU A 70 -1.90 7.37 -10.81
N LEU A 71 -0.96 6.94 -11.65
CA LEU A 71 -1.17 6.91 -13.10
C LEU A 71 -1.54 5.51 -13.54
N LEU A 72 -2.82 5.18 -13.44
CA LEU A 72 -3.34 3.88 -13.83
C LEU A 72 -4.16 4.02 -15.11
N PRO A 73 -4.28 2.93 -15.89
CA PRO A 73 -4.89 3.04 -17.22
C PRO A 73 -6.41 3.24 -17.20
N ASP A 74 -7.11 2.75 -16.19
CA ASP A 74 -8.58 2.80 -16.21
C ASP A 74 -9.18 3.72 -15.16
N VAL A 75 -8.85 3.48 -13.89
CA VAL A 75 -9.35 4.30 -12.79
C VAL A 75 -8.20 5.10 -12.24
N ASN A 76 -8.38 6.40 -12.18
CA ASN A 76 -7.34 7.29 -11.67
C ASN A 76 -7.04 6.93 -10.22
N GLY A 77 -5.75 6.87 -9.87
CA GLY A 77 -5.35 6.58 -8.50
C GLY A 77 -5.95 7.52 -7.47
N ARG A 78 -6.26 8.75 -7.88
CA ARG A 78 -6.91 9.71 -6.99
C ARG A 78 -8.29 9.24 -6.59
N GLU A 79 -9.00 8.55 -7.48
CA GLU A 79 -10.31 8.01 -7.15
C GLU A 79 -10.22 6.91 -6.11
N ILE A 80 -9.17 6.09 -6.21
CA ILE A 80 -8.93 5.06 -5.20
C ILE A 80 -8.64 5.69 -3.85
N LEU A 81 -7.79 6.70 -3.84
CA LEU A 81 -7.46 7.42 -2.61
C LEU A 81 -8.71 8.06 -2.00
N SER A 82 -9.54 8.65 -2.84
CA SER A 82 -10.78 9.28 -2.39
C SER A 82 -11.73 8.25 -1.77
N GLU A 83 -11.82 7.07 -2.37
CA GLU A 83 -12.64 5.99 -1.83
C GLU A 83 -12.17 5.59 -0.43
N ILE A 84 -10.87 5.44 -0.28
CA ILE A 84 -10.30 5.04 1.00
C ILE A 84 -10.52 6.10 2.06
N ARG A 85 -10.29 7.36 1.72
CA ARG A 85 -10.42 8.44 2.68
C ARG A 85 -11.86 8.83 2.98
N GLY A 86 -12.78 8.43 2.11
CA GLY A 86 -14.20 8.75 2.30
C GLY A 86 -14.97 7.76 3.14
N SER A 87 -14.30 6.74 3.67
CA SER A 87 -15.00 5.70 4.42
C SER A 87 -14.28 5.41 5.73
N ASP A 88 -15.04 5.39 6.81
CA ASP A 88 -14.50 5.04 8.13
C ASP A 88 -14.00 3.60 8.16
N ARG A 89 -14.52 2.77 7.28
CA ARG A 89 -14.10 1.38 7.16
C ARG A 89 -12.59 1.25 6.93
N PHE A 90 -12.01 2.24 6.27
CA PHE A 90 -10.59 2.21 5.90
C PHE A 90 -9.76 3.17 6.72
N SER A 91 -10.22 3.54 7.92
CA SER A 91 -9.54 4.55 8.71
C SER A 91 -8.12 4.14 9.11
N SER A 92 -7.85 2.84 9.21
CA SER A 92 -6.52 2.36 9.58
C SER A 92 -5.70 1.88 8.39
N VAL A 93 -6.18 2.13 7.16
CA VAL A 93 -5.43 1.77 5.95
C VAL A 93 -4.50 2.92 5.59
N ALA A 94 -3.21 2.64 5.54
CA ALA A 94 -2.24 3.63 5.11
C ALA A 94 -2.14 3.62 3.60
N VAL A 95 -2.10 4.81 2.99
CA VAL A 95 -1.93 4.93 1.55
C VAL A 95 -0.57 5.57 1.30
N VAL A 96 0.27 4.85 0.57
CA VAL A 96 1.58 5.33 0.17
C VAL A 96 1.56 5.49 -1.33
N VAL A 97 1.75 6.71 -1.80
CA VAL A 97 1.74 7.02 -3.22
C VAL A 97 3.14 6.77 -3.78
N MET A 98 3.20 6.02 -4.87
CA MET A 98 4.44 5.76 -5.56
C MET A 98 4.52 6.66 -6.79
N THR A 99 5.65 7.34 -6.94
CA THR A 99 5.85 8.27 -8.04
C THR A 99 7.09 7.88 -8.83
N SER A 100 7.10 8.17 -10.12
CA SER A 100 8.31 8.01 -10.91
C SER A 100 9.20 9.24 -10.73
N ALA A 101 10.46 9.11 -11.14
CA ALA A 101 11.40 10.23 -11.03
C ALA A 101 10.94 11.43 -11.86
N THR A 102 10.20 11.16 -12.94
CA THR A 102 9.76 12.24 -13.82
C THR A 102 8.49 12.92 -13.34
N GLU A 103 7.71 12.24 -12.50
CA GLU A 103 6.47 12.82 -11.99
C GLU A 103 6.71 13.65 -10.75
N GLY A 104 7.49 13.10 -9.83
CA GLY A 104 7.74 13.76 -8.57
C GLY A 104 6.49 13.91 -7.75
N ARG A 105 6.60 14.70 -6.70
CA ARG A 105 5.47 14.98 -5.82
C ARG A 105 4.57 16.06 -6.37
N ASP A 106 4.95 16.62 -7.50
CA ASP A 106 4.17 17.66 -8.13
C ASP A 106 2.96 17.10 -8.84
N VAL A 107 2.85 15.79 -8.93
CA VAL A 107 1.60 15.19 -9.37
C VAL A 107 0.59 15.47 -8.27
N LEU A 108 -0.26 16.42 -8.52
CA LEU A 108 -1.06 17.00 -7.47
C LEU A 108 -2.20 16.11 -7.04
N LEU A 109 -2.37 16.05 -5.74
CA LEU A 109 -3.51 15.41 -5.12
C LEU A 109 -4.50 16.49 -4.75
N PRO A 110 -5.80 16.24 -4.95
CA PRO A 110 -6.79 17.21 -4.51
C PRO A 110 -6.75 17.34 -2.99
N GLU A 111 -6.78 18.56 -2.53
CA GLU A 111 -7.01 18.81 -1.13
C GLU A 111 -8.45 18.46 -0.80
N PRO A 112 -8.73 17.88 0.35
CA PRO A 112 -7.86 17.61 1.48
C PRO A 112 -7.51 16.13 1.65
N LEU A 113 -7.33 15.39 0.58
CA LEU A 113 -7.07 13.96 0.69
C LEU A 113 -5.71 13.72 1.34
N ARG A 114 -5.69 12.83 2.32
CA ARG A 114 -4.49 12.52 3.08
C ARG A 114 -3.72 11.37 2.45
N VAL A 115 -2.44 11.59 2.26
CA VAL A 115 -1.50 10.55 1.85
C VAL A 115 -0.54 10.33 3.02
N ASP A 116 -0.34 9.07 3.38
CA ASP A 116 0.49 8.74 4.53
C ASP A 116 1.97 8.73 4.22
N GLY A 117 2.32 8.64 2.94
CA GLY A 117 3.72 8.70 2.56
C GLY A 117 3.90 8.65 1.06
N TYR A 118 5.11 8.91 0.63
CA TYR A 118 5.50 8.87 -0.77
C TYR A 118 6.75 8.03 -0.92
N LEU A 119 6.79 7.22 -1.97
CA LEU A 119 7.99 6.49 -2.35
C LEU A 119 8.25 6.73 -3.82
N GLN A 120 9.46 7.14 -4.16
CA GLN A 120 9.85 7.32 -5.55
C GLN A 120 10.30 5.98 -6.12
N LYS A 121 9.78 5.62 -7.26
CA LYS A 121 10.11 4.35 -7.91
C LYS A 121 11.42 4.46 -8.68
N PRO A 122 12.28 3.46 -8.62
CA PRO A 122 12.30 2.36 -7.67
C PRO A 122 12.78 2.82 -6.30
N PHE A 123 12.24 2.26 -5.24
CA PHE A 123 12.66 2.70 -3.90
C PHE A 123 13.59 1.69 -3.27
N GLU A 124 14.37 2.18 -2.32
CA GLU A 124 15.26 1.34 -1.55
C GLU A 124 14.54 0.75 -0.35
N VAL A 125 15.00 -0.42 0.06
CA VAL A 125 14.42 -1.09 1.22
C VAL A 125 14.38 -0.17 2.44
N ASP A 126 15.46 0.59 2.65
CA ASP A 126 15.55 1.48 3.81
C ASP A 126 14.46 2.55 3.80
N GLU A 127 14.10 3.04 2.63
CA GLU A 127 13.06 4.04 2.54
C GLU A 127 11.71 3.48 2.95
N PHE A 128 11.43 2.26 2.52
CA PHE A 128 10.20 1.58 2.91
C PHE A 128 10.17 1.34 4.42
N LEU A 129 11.27 0.87 4.98
CA LEU A 129 11.33 0.58 6.41
C LEU A 129 11.15 1.82 7.27
N LYS A 130 11.76 2.92 6.86
CA LYS A 130 11.58 4.18 7.57
C LYS A 130 10.11 4.60 7.58
N LEU A 131 9.47 4.47 6.43
CA LEU A 131 8.07 4.85 6.31
C LEU A 131 7.19 3.99 7.21
N ILE A 132 7.43 2.68 7.20
CA ILE A 132 6.64 1.76 8.02
C ILE A 132 6.74 2.13 9.50
N ARG A 133 7.92 2.51 9.96
CA ARG A 133 8.08 2.90 11.35
C ARG A 133 7.27 4.11 11.74
N THR A 134 7.11 5.04 10.82
CA THR A 134 6.31 6.24 11.11
C THR A 134 4.83 5.95 11.11
N LEU A 135 4.41 4.86 10.49
CA LEU A 135 2.99 4.56 10.33
C LEU A 135 2.48 3.49 11.29
N LYS A 136 3.36 2.93 12.10
CA LYS A 136 2.98 1.75 12.88
C LYS A 136 1.83 2.00 13.84
N ASP A 137 1.62 3.23 14.26
CA ASP A 137 0.55 3.54 15.19
C ASP A 137 -0.85 3.47 14.58
N LEU A 138 -0.92 3.38 13.24
CA LEU A 138 -2.20 3.22 12.57
C LEU A 138 -2.76 1.81 12.72
N TRP A 139 -1.91 0.84 13.05
CA TRP A 139 -2.28 -0.55 12.95
C TRP A 139 -2.43 -1.19 14.31
N ALA A 140 -3.11 -2.34 14.31
CA ALA A 140 -3.25 -3.10 15.54
C ALA A 140 -1.90 -3.59 16.04
N ALA A 141 -1.80 -3.72 17.36
CA ALA A 141 -0.54 -4.13 17.98
C ALA A 141 -0.15 -5.57 17.67
N ASP A 142 -1.06 -6.33 17.05
CA ASP A 142 -0.80 -7.72 16.74
C ASP A 142 0.01 -7.91 15.46
N MET A 143 0.32 -6.84 14.74
CA MET A 143 1.08 -6.97 13.51
C MET A 143 2.56 -7.14 13.80
N ILE A 144 3.21 -8.03 13.05
CA ILE A 144 4.64 -8.26 13.18
C ILE A 144 5.39 -7.20 12.39
N LEU A 145 6.12 -6.35 13.09
CA LEU A 145 6.94 -5.33 12.44
C LEU A 145 8.39 -5.53 12.83
N PRO A 146 9.33 -5.09 11.99
CA PRO A 146 10.73 -5.25 12.32
C PRO A 146 11.13 -4.34 13.47
N ASP A 147 12.04 -4.81 14.28
CA ASP A 147 12.67 -3.97 15.27
C ASP A 147 13.58 -2.97 14.59
N GLU A 148 14.02 -1.99 15.29
CA GLU A 148 14.88 -0.93 14.78
C GLU A 148 16.11 -1.40 14.02
#